data_36edf5c05188bc57483be1c4dd67c683
#
_entry.id   36edf5c05188bc57483be1c4dd67c683
#
_cell.length_a   1.000
_cell.length_b   1.000
_cell.length_c   1.000
_cell.angle_alpha   90.00
_cell.angle_beta   90.00
_cell.angle_gamma   90.00
#
_symmetry.space_group_name_H-M   'P 1'
#
loop_
_entity.id
_entity.type
_entity.pdbx_description
1 polymer ?
#
loop_
_entity_poly.entity_id
_entity_poly.type
_entity_poly.pdbx_seq_one_letter_code
_entity_poly.pdbx_strand_id
1 'polypeptide(L)'
;MQEGKPMRVTIIHAIAESIPPVRLAFADEFPEAKIINVLDETLLIDFDDQLTPQLRQRMGNLIGYCRDNQADAIALACSVYAPVVDTAKDL
;
A
#
# COMPACT_ATOMS: atom_id res chain seq x y z
N MET A 1 16.80 11.25 -16.68
CA MET A 1 16.48 9.94 -16.14
C MET A 1 17.45 9.54 -15.04
N GLN A 2 16.97 8.76 -14.09
CA GLN A 2 17.76 8.32 -12.94
C GLN A 2 18.29 6.92 -13.21
N GLU A 3 19.27 6.82 -14.07
CA GLU A 3 19.86 5.51 -14.39
C GLU A 3 20.36 4.83 -13.13
N GLY A 4 20.03 3.56 -12.99
CA GLY A 4 20.42 2.78 -11.83
C GLY A 4 19.55 2.99 -10.61
N LYS A 5 18.64 3.96 -10.65
CA LYS A 5 17.74 4.18 -9.52
C LYS A 5 16.63 3.13 -9.52
N PRO A 6 16.49 2.35 -8.42
CA PRO A 6 15.47 1.31 -8.39
C PRO A 6 14.06 1.89 -8.32
N MET A 7 13.09 1.11 -8.83
CA MET A 7 11.69 1.42 -8.65
C MET A 7 11.34 1.31 -7.17
N ARG A 8 10.64 2.28 -6.64
CA ARG A 8 10.16 2.26 -5.26
C ARG A 8 8.71 1.81 -5.26
N VAL A 9 8.46 0.66 -4.62
CA VAL A 9 7.12 0.10 -4.49
C VAL A 9 6.73 0.16 -3.03
N THR A 10 5.66 0.88 -2.73
CA THR A 10 5.14 0.98 -1.37
C THR A 10 3.91 0.11 -1.24
N ILE A 11 3.89 -0.73 -0.21
CA ILE A 11 2.76 -1.63 0.04
C ILE A 11 2.11 -1.21 1.36
N ILE A 12 0.80 -0.98 1.33
CA ILE A 12 0.02 -0.62 2.50
C ILE A 12 -0.58 -1.89 3.10
N HIS A 13 -0.34 -2.09 4.38
CA HIS A 13 -0.78 -3.25 5.14
C HIS A 13 -1.75 -2.86 6.25
N ALA A 14 -2.68 -3.73 6.55
CA ALA A 14 -3.57 -3.59 7.70
C ALA A 14 -3.17 -4.52 8.85
N ILE A 15 -2.33 -5.52 8.59
CA ILE A 15 -1.81 -6.42 9.63
C ILE A 15 -0.33 -6.64 9.39
N ALA A 16 0.41 -6.79 10.49
CA ALA A 16 1.86 -6.99 10.42
C ALA A 16 2.23 -8.31 9.74
N GLU A 17 1.40 -9.32 9.88
CA GLU A 17 1.66 -10.66 9.37
C GLU A 17 1.75 -10.73 7.85
N SER A 18 1.20 -9.73 7.14
CA SER A 18 1.29 -9.72 5.69
C SER A 18 2.64 -9.19 5.17
N ILE A 19 3.46 -8.59 6.03
CA ILE A 19 4.71 -7.98 5.59
C ILE A 19 5.75 -9.03 5.16
N PRO A 20 6.06 -10.09 5.96
CA PRO A 20 7.07 -11.05 5.54
C PRO A 20 6.76 -11.75 4.21
N PRO A 21 5.52 -12.23 3.96
CA PRO A 21 5.23 -12.85 2.65
C PRO A 21 5.43 -11.90 1.49
N VAL A 22 5.09 -10.62 1.66
CA VAL A 22 5.29 -9.62 0.61
C VAL A 22 6.77 -9.42 0.35
N ARG A 23 7.58 -9.32 1.40
CA ARG A 23 9.03 -9.18 1.23
C ARG A 23 9.63 -10.36 0.48
N LEU A 24 9.20 -11.58 0.83
CA LEU A 24 9.71 -12.77 0.16
C LEU A 24 9.30 -12.83 -1.31
N ALA A 25 8.04 -12.48 -1.59
CA ALA A 25 7.54 -12.51 -2.96
C ALA A 25 8.31 -11.53 -3.84
N PHE A 26 8.56 -10.31 -3.36
CA PHE A 26 9.31 -9.33 -4.15
C PHE A 26 10.78 -9.69 -4.27
N ALA A 27 11.38 -10.27 -3.22
CA ALA A 27 12.77 -10.70 -3.30
C ALA A 27 12.94 -11.79 -4.35
N ASP A 28 11.93 -12.64 -4.54
CA ASP A 28 11.98 -13.72 -5.50
C ASP A 28 11.63 -13.24 -6.92
N GLU A 29 10.56 -12.46 -7.06
CA GLU A 29 10.00 -12.13 -8.35
C GLU A 29 10.50 -10.79 -8.91
N PHE A 30 10.89 -9.87 -8.03
CA PHE A 30 11.28 -8.54 -8.47
C PHE A 30 12.35 -7.97 -7.53
N PRO A 31 13.54 -8.60 -7.49
CA PRO A 31 14.57 -8.21 -6.51
C PRO A 31 15.14 -6.82 -6.75
N GLU A 32 14.96 -6.24 -7.94
CA GLU A 32 15.47 -4.90 -8.23
C GLU A 32 14.65 -3.80 -7.57
N ALA A 33 13.41 -4.07 -7.20
CA ALA A 33 12.55 -3.04 -6.62
C ALA A 33 12.94 -2.77 -5.17
N LYS A 34 12.87 -1.50 -4.80
CA LYS A 34 12.99 -1.11 -3.40
C LYS A 34 11.61 -1.16 -2.78
N ILE A 35 11.42 -2.06 -1.84
CA ILE A 35 10.13 -2.30 -1.22
C ILE A 35 10.03 -1.54 0.08
N ILE A 36 8.97 -0.77 0.23
CA ILE A 36 8.68 0.01 1.43
C ILE A 36 7.31 -0.44 1.94
N ASN A 37 7.25 -0.86 3.19
CA ASN A 37 6.00 -1.31 3.80
C ASN A 37 5.49 -0.26 4.76
N VAL A 38 4.20 0.08 4.61
CA VAL A 38 3.49 0.99 5.50
C VAL A 38 2.40 0.16 6.20
N LEU A 39 2.39 0.19 7.52
CA LEU A 39 1.44 -0.58 8.30
C LEU A 39 0.54 0.37 9.08
N ASP A 40 -0.77 0.24 8.90
CA ASP A 40 -1.76 0.91 9.74
C ASP A 40 -2.78 -0.12 10.19
N GLU A 41 -2.60 -0.60 11.39
CA GLU A 41 -3.48 -1.64 11.95
C GLU A 41 -4.90 -1.15 12.18
N THR A 42 -5.10 0.17 12.31
CA THR A 42 -6.45 0.70 12.52
C THR A 42 -7.35 0.46 11.32
N LEU A 43 -6.77 0.26 10.15
CA LEU A 43 -7.55 -0.04 8.95
C LEU A 43 -8.41 -1.30 9.12
N LEU A 44 -7.89 -2.30 9.83
CA LEU A 44 -8.63 -3.53 10.07
C LEU A 44 -9.34 -3.52 11.42
N ILE A 45 -8.69 -2.95 12.44
CA ILE A 45 -9.29 -2.87 13.78
C ILE A 45 -10.61 -2.12 13.74
N ASP A 46 -10.67 -1.02 12.97
CA ASP A 46 -11.87 -0.19 12.89
C ASP A 46 -12.83 -0.63 11.81
N PHE A 47 -12.49 -1.65 11.04
CA PHE A 47 -13.36 -2.17 10.00
C PHE A 47 -14.39 -3.14 10.62
N ASP A 48 -15.68 -2.80 10.46
CA ASP A 48 -16.78 -3.59 10.98
C ASP A 48 -17.70 -3.94 9.82
N ASP A 49 -17.19 -4.76 8.91
CA ASP A 49 -17.89 -5.24 7.71
C ASP A 49 -18.43 -4.13 6.83
N GLN A 50 -18.02 -2.88 7.07
CA GLN A 50 -18.45 -1.76 6.25
C GLN A 50 -17.27 -0.83 5.98
N LEU A 51 -17.13 -0.47 4.72
CA LEU A 51 -16.12 0.49 4.31
C LEU A 51 -16.72 1.89 4.45
N THR A 52 -16.63 2.44 5.66
CA THR A 52 -17.21 3.73 6.00
C THR A 52 -16.50 4.88 5.28
N PRO A 53 -17.14 6.07 5.17
CA PRO A 53 -16.46 7.24 4.63
C PRO A 53 -15.16 7.57 5.38
N GLN A 54 -15.13 7.38 6.69
CA GLN A 54 -13.95 7.66 7.50
C GLN A 54 -12.79 6.71 7.13
N LEU A 55 -13.09 5.42 6.93
CA LEU A 55 -12.08 4.46 6.55
C LEU A 55 -11.58 4.71 5.12
N ARG A 56 -12.49 5.08 4.21
CA ARG A 56 -12.12 5.47 2.85
C ARG A 56 -11.18 6.69 2.89
N GLN A 57 -11.50 7.67 3.70
CA GLN A 57 -10.67 8.87 3.85
C GLN A 57 -9.29 8.51 4.39
N ARG A 58 -9.24 7.63 5.38
CA ARG A 58 -7.97 7.20 5.98
C ARG A 58 -7.08 6.50 4.95
N MET A 59 -7.66 5.58 4.18
CA MET A 59 -6.92 4.89 3.13
C MET A 59 -6.46 5.88 2.06
N GLY A 60 -7.34 6.80 1.66
CA GLY A 60 -6.98 7.83 0.68
C GLY A 60 -5.81 8.69 1.16
N ASN A 61 -5.80 9.03 2.46
CA ASN A 61 -4.69 9.79 3.05
C ASN A 61 -3.39 8.99 3.02
N LEU A 62 -3.46 7.69 3.27
CA LEU A 62 -2.27 6.83 3.21
C LEU A 62 -1.73 6.74 1.78
N ILE A 63 -2.60 6.61 0.80
CA ILE A 63 -2.19 6.58 -0.60
C ILE A 63 -1.50 7.90 -0.96
N GLY A 64 -2.08 9.02 -0.56
CA GLY A 64 -1.48 10.32 -0.77
C GLY A 64 -0.11 10.46 -0.10
N TYR A 65 0.01 9.95 1.12
CA TYR A 65 1.27 9.93 1.84
C TYR A 65 2.34 9.16 1.05
N CYS A 66 1.99 7.98 0.55
CA CYS A 66 2.93 7.16 -0.22
C CYS A 66 3.36 7.88 -1.50
N ARG A 67 2.41 8.51 -2.20
CA ARG A 67 2.71 9.28 -3.40
C ARG A 67 3.68 10.42 -3.08
N ASP A 68 3.42 11.14 -1.99
CA ASP A 68 4.24 12.29 -1.60
C ASP A 68 5.63 11.85 -1.13
N ASN A 69 5.78 10.60 -0.74
CA ASN A 69 7.06 10.02 -0.35
C ASN A 69 7.69 9.21 -1.48
N GLN A 70 7.36 9.58 -2.72
CA GLN A 70 8.06 9.14 -3.93
C GLN A 70 7.87 7.67 -4.27
N ALA A 71 6.72 7.11 -3.95
CA ALA A 71 6.38 5.77 -4.43
C ALA A 71 6.17 5.83 -5.95
N ASP A 72 6.84 4.94 -6.66
CA ASP A 72 6.62 4.77 -8.10
C ASP A 72 5.39 3.90 -8.36
N ALA A 73 5.09 3.00 -7.42
CA ALA A 73 3.90 2.17 -7.45
C ALA A 73 3.42 1.96 -6.02
N ILE A 74 2.12 1.84 -5.86
CA ILE A 74 1.49 1.62 -4.56
C ILE A 74 0.62 0.37 -4.68
N ALA A 75 0.84 -0.58 -3.80
CA ALA A 75 0.07 -1.81 -3.74
C ALA A 75 -0.64 -1.91 -2.39
N LEU A 76 -1.66 -2.74 -2.35
CA LEU A 76 -2.48 -2.89 -1.16
C LEU A 76 -2.55 -4.36 -0.79
N ALA A 77 -2.18 -4.67 0.45
CA ALA A 77 -2.19 -6.04 0.95
C ALA A 77 -3.46 -6.34 1.76
N CYS A 78 -4.56 -5.62 1.48
CA CYS A 78 -5.83 -5.83 2.15
C CYS A 78 -6.97 -5.57 1.15
N SER A 79 -7.63 -6.62 0.68
CA SER A 79 -8.60 -6.54 -0.42
C SER A 79 -9.87 -5.78 -0.07
N VAL A 80 -10.20 -5.63 1.21
CA VAL A 80 -11.43 -4.92 1.59
C VAL A 80 -11.38 -3.43 1.20
N TYR A 81 -10.18 -2.90 0.96
CA TYR A 81 -10.01 -1.50 0.56
C TYR A 81 -9.83 -1.33 -0.94
N ALA A 82 -10.00 -2.38 -1.73
CA ALA A 82 -9.84 -2.31 -3.19
C ALA A 82 -10.66 -1.18 -3.84
N PRO A 83 -11.91 -0.92 -3.42
CA PRO A 83 -12.68 0.17 -4.03
C PRO A 83 -12.03 1.54 -3.87
N VAL A 84 -11.30 1.78 -2.77
CA VAL A 84 -10.60 3.05 -2.57
C VAL A 84 -9.45 3.18 -3.55
N VAL A 85 -8.73 2.08 -3.79
CA VAL A 85 -7.62 2.06 -4.74
C VAL A 85 -8.12 2.36 -6.14
N ASP A 86 -9.24 1.76 -6.53
CA ASP A 86 -9.82 2.00 -7.86
C ASP A 86 -10.19 3.48 -8.05
N THR A 87 -10.73 4.12 -7.02
CA THR A 87 -11.04 5.55 -7.06
C THR A 87 -9.75 6.37 -7.15
N ALA A 88 -8.71 5.98 -6.41
CA ALA A 88 -7.44 6.72 -6.40
C ALA A 88 -6.73 6.69 -7.74
N LYS A 89 -6.96 5.67 -8.55
CA LYS A 89 -6.34 5.58 -9.89
C LYS A 89 -6.73 6.73 -10.81
N ASP A 90 -7.87 7.36 -10.53
CA ASP A 90 -8.37 8.45 -11.35
C ASP A 90 -7.80 9.81 -10.94
N LEU A 91 -6.98 9.84 -9.93
CA LEU A 91 -6.36 11.08 -9.46
C LEU A 91 -5.02 11.40 -10.22
#